data_695c090f59587f61111775c66b5472b6
#
_entry.id   695c090f59587f61111775c66b5472b6
#
_cell.length_a   1.000
_cell.length_b   1.000
_cell.length_c   1.000
_cell.angle_alpha   90.00
_cell.angle_beta   90.00
_cell.angle_gamma   90.00
#
_symmetry.space_group_name_H-M   'P 1'
#
loop_
_entity.id
_entity.type
_entity.pdbx_description
1 polymer ?
#
loop_
_entity_poly.entity_id
_entity_poly.type
_entity_poly.pdbx_seq_one_letter_code
_entity_poly.pdbx_strand_id
1 'polypeptide(L)'
;MLRIEQDVKLDYKDVLIRPKRSTLSSRKQVQLERRFTFCNYKPYVATDVLPDGYPAGPSVEDHYLGVPIMASNMDGVGTFAMADKLAEGDIFTCLVKTYSVNELIQYFSSGMTERTENVAMSIGTSELDFDKLFAVRSTIGDQLKYVCMDIANGYSDHFAQHVRKVREAFPNIVIIAGNVVTGEMTEELILAGADIIKVGIGPGSVCTTRIQTGVGYPQLSAVMECADAAHGLGGHIIADGGCTCPGDVAKAFAAGADFVMLGGMLAGHDEGGGDVITKRYWSNEILDDT
;
A
#
# COMPACT_ATOMS: atom_id res chain seq x y z
N MET A 1 -11.65 12.85 31.12
CA MET A 1 -11.69 11.62 31.96
C MET A 1 -11.01 10.53 31.12
N LEU A 2 -9.97 9.89 31.65
CA LEU A 2 -9.33 8.74 30.98
C LEU A 2 -10.34 7.59 30.89
N ARG A 3 -10.57 7.08 29.68
CA ARG A 3 -11.44 5.94 29.41
C ARG A 3 -10.55 4.74 29.05
N ILE A 4 -10.74 3.65 29.77
CA ILE A 4 -10.13 2.36 29.42
C ILE A 4 -11.21 1.54 28.71
N GLU A 5 -10.95 1.15 27.48
CA GLU A 5 -11.81 0.23 26.75
C GLU A 5 -11.59 -1.19 27.27
N GLN A 6 -12.70 -1.91 27.51
CA GLN A 6 -12.67 -3.27 28.04
C GLN A 6 -12.67 -4.34 26.93
N ASP A 7 -12.82 -3.92 25.67
CA ASP A 7 -12.84 -4.83 24.54
C ASP A 7 -11.46 -5.45 24.31
N VAL A 8 -11.47 -6.75 24.03
CA VAL A 8 -10.23 -7.47 23.72
C VAL A 8 -9.71 -7.03 22.36
N LYS A 9 -8.50 -6.48 22.33
CA LYS A 9 -7.80 -6.10 21.11
C LYS A 9 -6.68 -7.10 20.85
N LEU A 10 -6.57 -7.57 19.60
CA LEU A 10 -5.74 -8.71 19.21
C LEU A 10 -4.75 -8.35 18.11
N ASP A 11 -3.54 -8.92 18.19
CA ASP A 11 -2.57 -8.96 17.10
C ASP A 11 -2.67 -10.29 16.32
N TYR A 12 -1.97 -10.42 15.19
CA TYR A 12 -1.99 -11.66 14.39
C TYR A 12 -1.54 -12.90 15.15
N LYS A 13 -0.61 -12.76 16.09
CA LYS A 13 -0.12 -13.87 16.93
C LYS A 13 -1.16 -14.44 17.87
N ASP A 14 -2.21 -13.68 18.20
CA ASP A 14 -3.23 -14.04 19.21
C ASP A 14 -4.35 -14.90 18.63
N VAL A 15 -4.38 -15.08 17.31
CA VAL A 15 -5.48 -15.78 16.63
C VAL A 15 -4.98 -16.81 15.61
N LEU A 16 -5.87 -17.75 15.28
CA LEU A 16 -5.74 -18.66 14.14
C LEU A 16 -7.03 -18.63 13.33
N ILE A 17 -6.89 -18.81 12.02
CA ILE A 17 -8.04 -18.96 11.13
C ILE A 17 -8.63 -20.36 11.35
N ARG A 18 -9.89 -20.41 11.75
CA ARG A 18 -10.60 -21.69 11.90
C ARG A 18 -10.86 -22.29 10.53
N PRO A 19 -10.44 -23.56 10.29
CA PRO A 19 -10.71 -24.23 9.01
C PRO A 19 -12.18 -24.27 8.67
N LYS A 20 -12.50 -24.07 7.40
CA LYS A 20 -13.84 -24.20 6.83
C LYS A 20 -13.82 -25.21 5.68
N ARG A 21 -14.98 -25.76 5.36
CA ARG A 21 -15.16 -26.63 4.22
C ARG A 21 -14.81 -25.87 2.93
N SER A 22 -13.99 -26.47 2.08
CA SER A 22 -13.60 -25.93 0.77
C SER A 22 -14.18 -26.79 -0.34
N THR A 23 -14.52 -26.17 -1.46
CA THR A 23 -14.88 -26.82 -2.71
C THR A 23 -13.67 -27.08 -3.61
N LEU A 24 -12.51 -26.47 -3.28
CA LEU A 24 -11.27 -26.63 -4.04
C LEU A 24 -10.60 -27.95 -3.68
N SER A 25 -10.19 -28.72 -4.69
CA SER A 25 -9.48 -29.98 -4.53
C SER A 25 -7.96 -29.84 -4.55
N SER A 26 -7.43 -28.71 -5.02
CA SER A 26 -6.00 -28.46 -5.14
C SER A 26 -5.66 -26.99 -4.93
N ARG A 27 -4.49 -26.71 -4.34
CA ARG A 27 -3.90 -25.35 -4.23
C ARG A 27 -3.72 -24.68 -5.60
N LYS A 28 -3.50 -25.46 -6.66
CA LYS A 28 -3.35 -24.96 -8.03
C LYS A 28 -4.63 -24.33 -8.60
N GLN A 29 -5.77 -24.52 -7.96
CA GLN A 29 -7.05 -23.92 -8.35
C GLN A 29 -7.28 -22.55 -7.70
N VAL A 30 -6.40 -22.13 -6.80
CA VAL A 30 -6.51 -20.82 -6.14
C VAL A 30 -6.02 -19.75 -7.10
N GLN A 31 -6.86 -18.74 -7.33
CA GLN A 31 -6.51 -17.51 -8.04
C GLN A 31 -6.19 -16.43 -7.01
N LEU A 32 -4.99 -15.83 -7.10
CA LEU A 32 -4.52 -14.82 -6.17
C LEU A 32 -4.88 -13.40 -6.61
N GLU A 33 -5.06 -13.19 -7.90
CA GLU A 33 -5.43 -11.90 -8.47
C GLU A 33 -6.80 -11.42 -7.96
N ARG A 34 -6.91 -10.14 -7.74
CA ARG A 34 -8.12 -9.45 -7.32
C ARG A 34 -8.34 -8.22 -8.19
N ARG A 35 -9.62 -7.86 -8.31
CA ARG A 35 -10.05 -6.66 -9.04
C ARG A 35 -10.62 -5.67 -8.05
N PHE A 36 -10.22 -4.42 -8.18
CA PHE A 36 -10.74 -3.33 -7.33
C PHE A 36 -11.13 -2.14 -8.18
N THR A 37 -12.20 -1.47 -7.75
CA THR A 37 -12.61 -0.15 -8.22
C THR A 37 -12.43 0.84 -7.09
N PHE A 38 -12.09 2.08 -7.40
CA PHE A 38 -11.79 3.12 -6.41
C PHE A 38 -12.85 4.22 -6.43
N CYS A 39 -13.48 4.48 -5.29
CA CYS A 39 -14.67 5.33 -5.18
C CYS A 39 -14.39 6.81 -5.46
N ASN A 40 -13.21 7.29 -5.14
CA ASN A 40 -12.82 8.70 -5.32
C ASN A 40 -12.02 8.95 -6.61
N TYR A 41 -11.51 7.89 -7.24
CA TYR A 41 -10.80 7.98 -8.51
C TYR A 41 -11.77 8.26 -9.66
N LYS A 42 -11.47 9.31 -10.42
CA LYS A 42 -12.26 9.68 -11.60
C LYS A 42 -11.38 9.47 -12.84
N PRO A 43 -11.52 8.34 -13.56
CA PRO A 43 -10.77 8.12 -14.78
C PRO A 43 -11.07 9.24 -15.78
N TYR A 44 -10.08 9.58 -16.60
CA TYR A 44 -10.29 10.51 -17.70
C TYR A 44 -11.32 9.89 -18.64
N VAL A 45 -12.52 10.41 -18.64
CA VAL A 45 -13.52 10.06 -19.63
C VAL A 45 -13.07 10.76 -20.91
N ALA A 46 -12.42 10.03 -21.82
CA ALA A 46 -12.33 10.50 -23.19
C ALA A 46 -13.78 10.78 -23.62
N THR A 47 -14.02 11.97 -24.15
CA THR A 47 -15.30 12.35 -24.75
C THR A 47 -15.46 11.61 -26.08
N ASP A 48 -15.34 10.31 -26.07
CA ASP A 48 -15.68 9.47 -27.20
C ASP A 48 -17.19 9.42 -27.26
N VAL A 49 -17.71 10.23 -28.14
CA VAL A 49 -19.09 10.14 -28.58
C VAL A 49 -19.16 8.86 -29.41
N LEU A 50 -19.94 7.89 -28.96
CA LEU A 50 -20.24 6.69 -29.73
C LEU A 50 -20.78 7.10 -31.12
N PRO A 51 -20.62 6.28 -32.18
CA PRO A 51 -21.08 6.60 -33.52
C PRO A 51 -22.57 7.01 -33.61
N ASP A 52 -23.36 6.69 -32.61
CA ASP A 52 -24.76 7.00 -32.45
C ASP A 52 -25.01 8.35 -31.71
N GLY A 53 -23.95 9.09 -31.34
CA GLY A 53 -24.05 10.42 -30.73
C GLY A 53 -24.30 10.41 -29.22
N TYR A 54 -24.35 9.24 -28.57
CA TYR A 54 -24.42 9.16 -27.12
C TYR A 54 -23.03 9.18 -26.49
N PRO A 55 -22.83 9.87 -25.35
CA PRO A 55 -21.59 9.76 -24.61
C PRO A 55 -21.38 8.30 -24.23
N ALA A 56 -20.20 7.76 -24.51
CA ALA A 56 -19.80 6.48 -23.92
C ALA A 56 -19.96 6.62 -22.41
N GLY A 57 -20.87 5.85 -21.84
CA GLY A 57 -21.02 5.80 -20.38
C GLY A 57 -19.67 5.42 -19.77
N PRO A 58 -19.39 5.79 -18.50
CA PRO A 58 -18.17 5.37 -17.84
C PRO A 58 -18.07 3.85 -18.00
N SER A 59 -17.05 3.40 -18.72
CA SER A 59 -16.69 1.99 -18.70
C SER A 59 -16.39 1.67 -17.24
N VAL A 60 -17.11 0.73 -16.64
CA VAL A 60 -16.77 0.18 -15.33
C VAL A 60 -15.57 -0.73 -15.57
N GLU A 61 -14.43 -0.12 -15.93
CA GLU A 61 -13.17 -0.82 -16.01
C GLU A 61 -12.66 -1.01 -14.59
N ASP A 62 -12.17 -2.21 -14.31
CA ASP A 62 -11.46 -2.47 -13.07
C ASP A 62 -10.27 -1.51 -12.96
N HIS A 63 -10.20 -0.75 -11.89
CA HIS A 63 -9.14 0.23 -11.69
C HIS A 63 -7.82 -0.43 -11.26
N TYR A 64 -7.87 -1.64 -10.74
CA TYR A 64 -6.75 -2.48 -10.34
C TYR A 64 -7.04 -3.94 -10.68
N LEU A 65 -6.06 -4.61 -11.23
CA LEU A 65 -6.03 -6.06 -11.39
C LEU A 65 -4.63 -6.56 -11.02
N GLY A 66 -4.53 -7.43 -10.03
CA GLY A 66 -3.25 -8.00 -9.62
C GLY A 66 -3.35 -8.73 -8.28
N VAL A 67 -2.21 -9.23 -7.81
CA VAL A 67 -2.08 -9.83 -6.48
C VAL A 67 -2.08 -8.72 -5.43
N PRO A 68 -3.00 -8.71 -4.45
CA PRO A 68 -3.18 -7.59 -3.53
C PRO A 68 -2.13 -7.58 -2.40
N ILE A 69 -0.88 -7.74 -2.77
CA ILE A 69 0.29 -7.62 -1.90
C ILE A 69 1.11 -6.43 -2.37
N MET A 70 1.60 -5.62 -1.44
CA MET A 70 2.38 -4.43 -1.72
C MET A 70 3.74 -4.46 -1.03
N ALA A 71 4.80 -4.12 -1.76
CA ALA A 71 6.08 -3.80 -1.15
C ALA A 71 6.00 -2.42 -0.50
N SER A 72 6.51 -2.32 0.73
CA SER A 72 6.45 -1.08 1.51
C SER A 72 7.40 -0.01 0.96
N ASN A 73 7.03 1.25 1.19
CA ASN A 73 7.82 2.44 0.80
C ASN A 73 9.01 2.72 1.75
N MET A 74 9.70 1.66 2.19
CA MET A 74 10.91 1.73 3.02
C MET A 74 12.16 1.75 2.14
N ASP A 75 13.23 2.39 2.61
CA ASP A 75 14.51 2.53 1.88
C ASP A 75 15.09 1.19 1.38
N GLY A 76 14.94 0.13 2.18
CA GLY A 76 15.42 -1.21 1.83
C GLY A 76 14.45 -2.06 1.01
N VAL A 77 13.26 -1.55 0.65
CA VAL A 77 12.19 -2.35 0.03
C VAL A 77 11.57 -1.65 -1.19
N GLY A 78 11.21 -0.37 -1.07
CA GLY A 78 10.50 0.38 -2.11
C GLY A 78 11.42 0.91 -3.22
N THR A 79 12.20 0.04 -3.85
CA THR A 79 13.16 0.37 -4.92
C THR A 79 12.58 0.16 -6.30
N PHE A 80 13.19 0.77 -7.32
CA PHE A 80 12.82 0.50 -8.73
C PHE A 80 13.06 -0.96 -9.11
N ALA A 81 14.17 -1.55 -8.64
CA ALA A 81 14.47 -2.96 -8.93
C ALA A 81 13.43 -3.90 -8.30
N MET A 82 12.99 -3.61 -7.07
CA MET A 82 11.90 -4.35 -6.43
C MET A 82 10.59 -4.19 -7.20
N ALA A 83 10.26 -2.99 -7.64
CA ALA A 83 9.05 -2.74 -8.42
C ALA A 83 9.07 -3.53 -9.74
N ASP A 84 10.17 -3.50 -10.46
CA ASP A 84 10.33 -4.28 -11.70
C ASP A 84 10.18 -5.78 -11.47
N LYS A 85 10.77 -6.30 -10.38
CA LYS A 85 10.72 -7.73 -10.09
C LYS A 85 9.35 -8.19 -9.62
N LEU A 86 8.68 -7.42 -8.79
CA LEU A 86 7.34 -7.74 -8.28
C LEU A 86 6.27 -7.61 -9.36
N ALA A 87 6.45 -6.71 -10.33
CA ALA A 87 5.56 -6.57 -11.47
C ALA A 87 5.48 -7.84 -12.34
N GLU A 88 6.54 -8.67 -12.39
CA GLU A 88 6.50 -9.97 -13.07
C GLU A 88 5.43 -10.94 -12.48
N GLY A 89 5.00 -10.69 -11.25
CA GLY A 89 3.97 -11.47 -10.54
C GLY A 89 2.71 -10.67 -10.23
N ASP A 90 2.47 -9.55 -10.93
CA ASP A 90 1.33 -8.65 -10.72
C ASP A 90 1.22 -8.15 -9.26
N ILE A 91 2.35 -8.01 -8.57
CA ILE A 91 2.46 -7.53 -7.19
C ILE A 91 2.80 -6.04 -7.20
N PHE A 92 2.20 -5.30 -6.28
CA PHE A 92 2.30 -3.84 -6.19
C PHE A 92 3.55 -3.38 -5.43
N THR A 93 4.08 -2.21 -5.78
CA THR A 93 5.18 -1.57 -5.03
C THR A 93 4.88 -0.11 -4.74
N CYS A 94 5.01 0.29 -3.47
CA CYS A 94 5.11 1.69 -3.10
C CYS A 94 6.58 2.10 -3.05
N LEU A 95 6.99 3.01 -3.94
CA LEU A 95 8.36 3.50 -4.01
C LEU A 95 8.71 4.33 -2.77
N VAL A 96 9.95 4.26 -2.34
CA VAL A 96 10.46 5.14 -1.28
C VAL A 96 10.38 6.60 -1.70
N LYS A 97 10.07 7.49 -0.75
CA LYS A 97 9.85 8.92 -1.05
C LYS A 97 11.11 9.72 -1.38
N THR A 98 12.31 9.13 -1.23
CA THR A 98 13.60 9.83 -1.42
C THR A 98 14.00 10.02 -2.88
N TYR A 99 13.42 9.28 -3.82
CA TYR A 99 13.69 9.45 -5.24
C TYR A 99 13.40 10.88 -5.72
N SER A 100 14.29 11.44 -6.53
CA SER A 100 14.14 12.76 -7.13
C SER A 100 13.07 12.77 -8.23
N VAL A 101 12.63 13.98 -8.62
CA VAL A 101 11.70 14.17 -9.75
C VAL A 101 12.23 13.53 -11.03
N ASN A 102 13.53 13.72 -11.33
CA ASN A 102 14.14 13.22 -12.55
C ASN A 102 14.20 11.69 -12.58
N GLU A 103 14.56 11.05 -11.46
CA GLU A 103 14.59 9.59 -11.35
C GLU A 103 13.19 8.98 -11.55
N LEU A 104 12.17 9.58 -10.94
CA LEU A 104 10.79 9.15 -11.10
C LEU A 104 10.31 9.31 -12.55
N ILE A 105 10.55 10.48 -13.17
CA ILE A 105 10.19 10.70 -14.57
C ILE A 105 10.89 9.68 -15.48
N GLN A 106 12.18 9.46 -15.27
CA GLN A 106 12.95 8.49 -16.04
C GLN A 106 12.39 7.07 -15.88
N TYR A 107 12.09 6.67 -14.65
CA TYR A 107 11.54 5.35 -14.37
C TYR A 107 10.20 5.13 -15.06
N PHE A 108 9.23 6.01 -14.83
CA PHE A 108 7.89 5.87 -15.40
C PHE A 108 7.87 6.07 -16.94
N SER A 109 8.80 6.83 -17.52
CA SER A 109 8.91 7.05 -18.96
C SER A 109 9.69 5.98 -19.71
N SER A 110 10.27 4.99 -19.03
CA SER A 110 11.17 3.98 -19.62
C SER A 110 10.48 2.95 -20.55
N GLY A 111 9.18 3.13 -20.82
CA GLY A 111 8.45 2.36 -21.84
C GLY A 111 7.98 0.98 -21.41
N MET A 112 8.13 0.62 -20.14
CA MET A 112 7.62 -0.62 -19.57
C MET A 112 6.26 -0.39 -18.92
N THR A 113 5.26 -0.02 -19.72
CA THR A 113 3.90 0.32 -19.26
C THR A 113 3.29 -0.76 -18.38
N GLU A 114 3.47 -2.04 -18.72
CA GLU A 114 2.96 -3.15 -17.90
C GLU A 114 3.59 -3.19 -16.49
N ARG A 115 4.84 -2.72 -16.33
CA ARG A 115 5.55 -2.73 -15.04
C ARG A 115 5.22 -1.55 -14.14
N THR A 116 4.72 -0.45 -14.69
CA THR A 116 4.39 0.76 -13.91
C THR A 116 2.93 0.84 -13.48
N GLU A 117 2.06 -0.05 -13.96
CA GLU A 117 0.64 -0.06 -13.62
C GLU A 117 0.38 -0.36 -12.14
N ASN A 118 1.28 -1.09 -11.47
CA ASN A 118 1.17 -1.46 -10.06
C ASN A 118 2.26 -0.79 -9.20
N VAL A 119 2.57 0.47 -9.49
CA VAL A 119 3.60 1.23 -8.76
C VAL A 119 3.05 2.57 -8.29
N ALA A 120 3.21 2.86 -6.99
CA ALA A 120 2.90 4.16 -6.41
C ALA A 120 4.16 4.98 -6.15
N MET A 121 4.14 6.25 -6.49
CA MET A 121 5.06 7.24 -5.97
C MET A 121 4.68 7.60 -4.54
N SER A 122 5.65 7.72 -3.61
CA SER A 122 5.38 8.17 -2.24
C SER A 122 5.75 9.62 -2.00
N ILE A 123 4.91 10.31 -1.22
CA ILE A 123 5.09 11.69 -0.80
C ILE A 123 4.75 11.87 0.69
N GLY A 124 5.22 12.97 1.29
CA GLY A 124 4.75 13.48 2.58
C GLY A 124 3.64 14.53 2.41
N THR A 125 3.64 15.54 3.31
CA THR A 125 2.63 16.62 3.34
C THR A 125 3.25 18.02 3.20
N SER A 126 4.53 18.11 2.87
CA SER A 126 5.16 19.41 2.63
C SER A 126 4.76 19.99 1.27
N GLU A 127 4.87 21.31 1.12
CA GLU A 127 4.66 21.93 -0.19
C GLU A 127 5.65 21.40 -1.24
N LEU A 128 6.89 21.07 -0.82
CA LEU A 128 7.88 20.46 -1.70
C LEU A 128 7.45 19.07 -2.19
N ASP A 129 6.76 18.29 -1.35
CA ASP A 129 6.19 16.98 -1.75
C ASP A 129 5.07 17.16 -2.77
N PHE A 130 4.22 18.18 -2.56
CA PHE A 130 3.16 18.51 -3.52
C PHE A 130 3.74 18.98 -4.85
N ASP A 131 4.73 19.88 -4.83
CA ASP A 131 5.41 20.36 -6.04
C ASP A 131 6.11 19.23 -6.78
N LYS A 132 6.70 18.29 -6.05
CA LYS A 132 7.29 17.08 -6.60
C LYS A 132 6.27 16.22 -7.33
N LEU A 133 5.12 15.94 -6.72
CA LEU A 133 4.03 15.20 -7.34
C LEU A 133 3.53 15.93 -8.59
N PHE A 134 3.34 17.26 -8.50
CA PHE A 134 2.88 18.08 -9.61
C PHE A 134 3.87 18.05 -10.78
N ALA A 135 5.17 18.17 -10.54
CA ALA A 135 6.21 18.13 -11.56
C ALA A 135 6.25 16.77 -12.27
N VAL A 136 6.21 15.67 -11.52
CA VAL A 136 6.18 14.32 -12.10
C VAL A 136 4.93 14.12 -12.93
N ARG A 137 3.74 14.37 -12.36
CA ARG A 137 2.44 14.16 -13.01
C ARG A 137 2.27 15.02 -14.27
N SER A 138 2.72 16.28 -14.23
CA SER A 138 2.69 17.20 -15.37
C SER A 138 3.56 16.72 -16.55
N THR A 139 4.62 15.96 -16.27
CA THR A 139 5.55 15.47 -17.28
C THR A 139 5.10 14.15 -17.88
N ILE A 140 4.70 13.17 -17.05
CA ILE A 140 4.41 11.80 -17.50
C ILE A 140 2.90 11.51 -17.64
N GLY A 141 2.05 12.44 -17.24
CA GLY A 141 0.59 12.28 -17.38
C GLY A 141 0.05 11.06 -16.64
N ASP A 142 -0.86 10.32 -17.27
CA ASP A 142 -1.58 9.19 -16.69
C ASP A 142 -0.71 7.96 -16.44
N GLN A 143 0.57 7.95 -16.83
CA GLN A 143 1.51 6.88 -16.46
C GLN A 143 1.73 6.80 -14.95
N LEU A 144 1.60 7.90 -14.21
CA LEU A 144 1.55 7.88 -12.74
C LEU A 144 0.09 7.72 -12.28
N LYS A 145 -0.34 6.51 -12.04
CA LYS A 145 -1.71 6.19 -11.64
C LYS A 145 -1.92 6.26 -10.13
N TYR A 146 -0.89 6.01 -9.32
CA TYR A 146 -1.00 5.88 -7.87
C TYR A 146 -0.05 6.81 -7.13
N VAL A 147 -0.54 7.42 -6.05
CA VAL A 147 0.27 8.18 -5.08
C VAL A 147 0.06 7.63 -3.68
N CYS A 148 1.15 7.39 -2.94
CA CYS A 148 1.13 6.98 -1.55
C CYS A 148 1.52 8.18 -0.66
N MET A 149 0.55 8.72 0.08
CA MET A 149 0.74 9.80 1.04
C MET A 149 1.05 9.19 2.40
N ASP A 150 2.33 9.16 2.78
CA ASP A 150 2.83 8.46 3.95
C ASP A 150 3.40 9.40 4.99
N ILE A 151 2.77 9.43 6.17
CA ILE A 151 3.18 10.24 7.32
C ILE A 151 3.13 9.44 8.63
N ALA A 152 3.95 9.86 9.59
CA ALA A 152 4.03 9.20 10.89
C ALA A 152 2.77 9.36 11.76
N ASN A 153 1.98 10.41 11.54
CA ASN A 153 0.76 10.70 12.29
C ASN A 153 -0.38 11.11 11.35
N GLY A 154 -1.19 10.14 10.95
CA GLY A 154 -2.37 10.33 10.11
C GLY A 154 -3.55 11.07 10.78
N TYR A 155 -3.43 11.42 12.06
CA TYR A 155 -4.51 12.02 12.85
C TYR A 155 -4.51 13.55 12.89
N SER A 156 -3.74 14.21 12.01
CA SER A 156 -3.73 15.66 11.96
C SER A 156 -4.72 16.21 10.94
N ASP A 157 -5.43 17.29 11.28
CA ASP A 157 -6.32 18.01 10.36
C ASP A 157 -5.56 18.43 9.08
N HIS A 158 -4.29 18.79 9.25
CA HIS A 158 -3.41 19.14 8.13
C HIS A 158 -3.30 17.99 7.12
N PHE A 159 -3.25 16.75 7.59
CA PHE A 159 -3.16 15.59 6.70
C PHE A 159 -4.42 15.41 5.85
N ALA A 160 -5.60 15.44 6.49
CA ALA A 160 -6.87 15.33 5.76
C ALA A 160 -7.05 16.48 4.74
N GLN A 161 -6.66 17.72 5.12
CA GLN A 161 -6.66 18.86 4.20
C GLN A 161 -5.69 18.66 3.02
N HIS A 162 -4.52 18.06 3.27
CA HIS A 162 -3.56 17.79 2.20
C HIS A 162 -4.05 16.69 1.25
N VAL A 163 -4.74 15.66 1.75
CA VAL A 163 -5.43 14.66 0.92
C VAL A 163 -6.47 15.33 0.02
N ARG A 164 -7.30 16.25 0.56
CA ARG A 164 -8.27 17.03 -0.24
C ARG A 164 -7.57 17.85 -1.33
N LYS A 165 -6.47 18.55 -0.98
CA LYS A 165 -5.67 19.33 -1.94
C LYS A 165 -5.15 18.47 -3.09
N VAL A 166 -4.62 17.28 -2.79
CA VAL A 166 -4.13 16.35 -3.82
C VAL A 166 -5.28 15.83 -4.68
N ARG A 167 -6.43 15.46 -4.08
CA ARG A 167 -7.61 15.00 -4.82
C ARG A 167 -8.19 16.08 -5.74
N GLU A 168 -8.26 17.32 -5.28
CA GLU A 168 -8.73 18.45 -6.09
C GLU A 168 -7.81 18.73 -7.29
N ALA A 169 -6.50 18.64 -7.07
CA ALA A 169 -5.51 18.86 -8.13
C ALA A 169 -5.43 17.68 -9.13
N PHE A 170 -5.66 16.47 -8.66
CA PHE A 170 -5.49 15.25 -9.45
C PHE A 170 -6.70 14.30 -9.27
N PRO A 171 -7.85 14.59 -9.87
CA PRO A 171 -9.05 13.76 -9.72
C PRO A 171 -8.88 12.34 -10.30
N ASN A 172 -7.96 12.16 -11.23
CA ASN A 172 -7.65 10.93 -11.94
C ASN A 172 -6.33 10.26 -11.45
N ILE A 173 -6.06 10.32 -10.15
CA ILE A 173 -5.00 9.55 -9.49
C ILE A 173 -5.60 8.74 -8.34
N VAL A 174 -5.14 7.53 -8.11
CA VAL A 174 -5.52 6.74 -6.93
C VAL A 174 -4.69 7.17 -5.75
N ILE A 175 -5.35 7.58 -4.65
CA ILE A 175 -4.68 8.06 -3.44
C ILE A 175 -4.68 6.98 -2.37
N ILE A 176 -3.49 6.55 -1.98
CA ILE A 176 -3.22 5.75 -0.79
C ILE A 176 -2.82 6.72 0.33
N ALA A 177 -3.47 6.69 1.49
CA ALA A 177 -3.19 7.62 2.58
C ALA A 177 -3.06 6.91 3.94
N GLY A 178 -2.11 7.31 4.77
CA GLY A 178 -1.93 6.77 6.11
C GLY A 178 -0.65 7.27 6.81
N ASN A 179 -0.38 6.74 8.05
CA ASN A 179 -1.06 5.58 8.63
C ASN A 179 -2.05 5.99 9.73
N VAL A 180 -3.11 5.22 9.80
CA VAL A 180 -4.13 5.31 10.85
C VAL A 180 -4.46 3.93 11.42
N VAL A 181 -5.25 3.85 12.52
CA VAL A 181 -5.63 2.59 13.17
C VAL A 181 -7.05 2.59 13.71
N THR A 182 -7.86 3.61 13.40
CA THR A 182 -9.25 3.74 13.88
C THR A 182 -10.20 3.93 12.71
N GLY A 183 -11.46 3.46 12.88
CA GLY A 183 -12.51 3.61 11.89
C GLY A 183 -12.82 5.07 11.59
N GLU A 184 -12.91 5.91 12.64
CA GLU A 184 -13.19 7.34 12.51
C GLU A 184 -12.21 8.06 11.57
N MET A 185 -10.90 7.83 11.75
CA MET A 185 -9.91 8.48 10.89
C MET A 185 -9.84 7.86 9.49
N THR A 186 -10.19 6.57 9.38
CA THR A 186 -10.36 5.90 8.08
C THR A 186 -11.47 6.56 7.27
N GLU A 187 -12.63 6.79 7.88
CA GLU A 187 -13.76 7.51 7.27
C GLU A 187 -13.35 8.93 6.86
N GLU A 188 -12.72 9.69 7.75
CA GLU A 188 -12.27 11.07 7.48
C GLU A 188 -11.37 11.14 6.24
N LEU A 189 -10.39 10.23 6.10
CA LEU A 189 -9.48 10.24 4.97
C LEU A 189 -10.16 9.82 3.66
N ILE A 190 -11.11 8.87 3.68
CA ILE A 190 -11.89 8.49 2.50
C ILE A 190 -12.77 9.67 2.06
N LEU A 191 -13.46 10.32 2.99
CA LEU A 191 -14.28 11.51 2.72
C LEU A 191 -13.43 12.71 2.27
N ALA A 192 -12.14 12.76 2.66
CA ALA A 192 -11.17 13.73 2.15
C ALA A 192 -10.71 13.42 0.71
N GLY A 193 -10.99 12.21 0.18
CA GLY A 193 -10.68 11.84 -1.20
C GLY A 193 -9.65 10.72 -1.37
N ALA A 194 -9.21 10.07 -0.29
CA ALA A 194 -8.39 8.87 -0.39
C ALA A 194 -9.22 7.67 -0.87
N ASP A 195 -8.60 6.79 -1.64
CA ASP A 195 -9.21 5.56 -2.16
C ASP A 195 -8.85 4.35 -1.30
N ILE A 196 -7.62 4.34 -0.78
CA ILE A 196 -7.07 3.25 0.00
C ILE A 196 -6.43 3.82 1.27
N ILE A 197 -6.77 3.28 2.42
CA ILE A 197 -6.23 3.71 3.71
C ILE A 197 -5.17 2.74 4.21
N LYS A 198 -4.00 3.28 4.54
CA LYS A 198 -2.87 2.51 5.11
C LYS A 198 -3.06 2.38 6.62
N VAL A 199 -3.26 1.14 7.10
CA VAL A 199 -3.62 0.82 8.49
C VAL A 199 -2.45 0.18 9.22
N GLY A 200 -1.98 0.84 10.26
CA GLY A 200 -0.94 0.32 11.14
C GLY A 200 -0.07 1.41 11.76
N ILE A 201 0.00 1.43 13.09
CA ILE A 201 0.92 2.28 13.86
C ILE A 201 1.74 1.38 14.78
N GLY A 202 3.02 1.24 14.44
CA GLY A 202 3.98 0.50 15.22
C GLY A 202 3.88 -1.03 15.20
N PRO A 203 3.19 -1.72 14.26
CA PRO A 203 3.13 -3.18 14.27
C PRO A 203 4.38 -3.84 13.66
N GLY A 204 5.19 -3.10 12.89
CA GLY A 204 6.38 -3.63 12.21
C GLY A 204 7.46 -4.09 13.20
N SER A 205 8.19 -5.15 12.85
CA SER A 205 9.24 -5.74 13.69
C SER A 205 10.41 -4.79 13.96
N VAL A 206 10.67 -3.85 13.07
CA VAL A 206 11.73 -2.83 13.21
C VAL A 206 11.21 -1.50 13.73
N CYS A 207 9.89 -1.37 13.94
CA CYS A 207 9.27 -0.13 14.38
C CYS A 207 9.43 0.07 15.89
N THR A 208 9.97 1.24 16.25
CA THR A 208 10.17 1.62 17.67
C THR A 208 9.06 2.49 18.24
N THR A 209 8.07 2.89 17.44
CA THR A 209 7.01 3.83 17.85
C THR A 209 6.29 3.39 19.10
N ARG A 210 5.81 2.14 19.19
CA ARG A 210 5.10 1.63 20.39
C ARG A 210 5.98 1.64 21.62
N ILE A 211 7.28 1.35 21.47
CA ILE A 211 8.24 1.30 22.58
C ILE A 211 8.57 2.71 23.06
N GLN A 212 8.79 3.65 22.13
CA GLN A 212 9.24 5.00 22.44
C GLN A 212 8.10 5.94 22.88
N THR A 213 6.91 5.78 22.30
CA THR A 213 5.81 6.73 22.51
C THR A 213 4.64 6.15 23.29
N GLY A 214 4.54 4.81 23.40
CA GLY A 214 3.36 4.13 23.94
C GLY A 214 2.14 4.20 23.01
N VAL A 215 2.27 4.74 21.80
CA VAL A 215 1.19 4.89 20.83
C VAL A 215 1.16 3.71 19.86
N GLY A 216 -0.02 3.18 19.62
CA GLY A 216 -0.25 2.06 18.72
C GLY A 216 -1.58 1.39 18.97
N TYR A 217 -1.87 0.37 18.16
CA TYR A 217 -3.08 -0.43 18.25
C TYR A 217 -2.78 -1.86 17.83
N PRO A 218 -3.34 -2.91 18.47
CA PRO A 218 -3.15 -4.29 18.03
C PRO A 218 -3.63 -4.48 16.59
N GLN A 219 -2.73 -4.98 15.73
CA GLN A 219 -2.89 -4.85 14.27
C GLN A 219 -4.12 -5.56 13.71
N LEU A 220 -4.43 -6.78 14.19
CA LEU A 220 -5.62 -7.49 13.74
C LEU A 220 -6.90 -6.69 14.01
N SER A 221 -7.03 -6.15 15.21
CA SER A 221 -8.20 -5.35 15.62
C SER A 221 -8.27 -4.03 14.84
N ALA A 222 -7.13 -3.38 14.59
CA ALA A 222 -7.08 -2.17 13.77
C ALA A 222 -7.56 -2.46 12.34
N VAL A 223 -7.10 -3.57 11.73
CA VAL A 223 -7.51 -3.98 10.39
C VAL A 223 -9.02 -4.23 10.33
N MET A 224 -9.58 -4.95 11.30
CA MET A 224 -11.02 -5.25 11.35
C MET A 224 -11.86 -3.97 11.46
N GLU A 225 -11.49 -3.06 12.34
CA GLU A 225 -12.21 -1.80 12.57
C GLU A 225 -12.12 -0.88 11.35
N CYS A 226 -10.92 -0.70 10.80
CA CYS A 226 -10.72 0.15 9.64
C CYS A 226 -11.33 -0.44 8.35
N ALA A 227 -11.36 -1.78 8.20
CA ALA A 227 -12.00 -2.44 7.07
C ALA A 227 -13.52 -2.19 7.07
N ASP A 228 -14.16 -2.33 8.23
CA ASP A 228 -15.60 -2.08 8.38
C ASP A 228 -15.95 -0.64 7.98
N ALA A 229 -15.20 0.32 8.50
CA ALA A 229 -15.37 1.74 8.19
C ALA A 229 -15.14 2.04 6.69
N ALA A 230 -14.05 1.53 6.12
CA ALA A 230 -13.70 1.78 4.72
C ALA A 230 -14.72 1.19 3.75
N HIS A 231 -15.08 -0.07 3.95
CA HIS A 231 -16.02 -0.78 3.08
C HIS A 231 -17.42 -0.14 3.13
N GLY A 232 -17.83 0.40 4.28
CA GLY A 232 -19.08 1.15 4.42
C GLY A 232 -19.16 2.39 3.52
N LEU A 233 -18.02 2.96 3.15
CA LEU A 233 -17.90 4.13 2.25
C LEU A 233 -17.44 3.76 0.83
N GLY A 234 -17.25 2.48 0.52
CA GLY A 234 -16.74 2.01 -0.77
C GLY A 234 -15.24 2.23 -0.97
N GLY A 235 -14.51 2.53 0.10
CA GLY A 235 -13.05 2.62 0.12
C GLY A 235 -12.40 1.28 0.43
N HIS A 236 -11.07 1.25 0.42
CA HIS A 236 -10.25 0.06 0.66
C HIS A 236 -9.20 0.30 1.75
N ILE A 237 -8.65 -0.79 2.29
CA ILE A 237 -7.57 -0.70 3.27
C ILE A 237 -6.36 -1.56 2.88
N ILE A 238 -5.19 -1.10 3.31
CA ILE A 238 -3.94 -1.86 3.32
C ILE A 238 -3.60 -2.20 4.77
N ALA A 239 -3.46 -3.47 5.09
CA ALA A 239 -2.87 -3.88 6.36
C ALA A 239 -1.35 -3.71 6.28
N ASP A 240 -0.82 -2.66 6.93
CA ASP A 240 0.60 -2.27 6.86
C ASP A 240 1.34 -2.65 8.14
N GLY A 241 2.24 -3.62 8.02
CA GLY A 241 3.09 -4.12 9.09
C GLY A 241 2.48 -5.23 9.92
N GLY A 242 3.33 -5.84 10.77
CA GLY A 242 2.95 -6.93 11.67
C GLY A 242 2.97 -8.33 11.05
N CYS A 243 3.05 -8.47 9.74
CA CYS A 243 3.21 -9.77 9.07
C CYS A 243 4.66 -10.22 9.10
N THR A 244 4.91 -11.38 9.70
CA THR A 244 6.25 -12.01 9.82
C THR A 244 6.35 -13.32 9.05
N CYS A 245 5.22 -13.87 8.62
CA CYS A 245 5.14 -15.12 7.87
C CYS A 245 3.88 -15.12 6.98
N PRO A 246 3.78 -16.04 6.00
CA PRO A 246 2.60 -16.13 5.13
C PRO A 246 1.27 -16.34 5.88
N GLY A 247 1.31 -16.99 7.05
CA GLY A 247 0.12 -17.17 7.89
C GLY A 247 -0.44 -15.84 8.42
N ASP A 248 0.42 -14.86 8.71
CA ASP A 248 -0.04 -13.54 9.14
C ASP A 248 -0.67 -12.75 8.00
N VAL A 249 -0.14 -12.90 6.77
CA VAL A 249 -0.75 -12.34 5.55
C VAL A 249 -2.17 -12.90 5.36
N ALA A 250 -2.35 -14.21 5.52
CA ALA A 250 -3.67 -14.83 5.45
C ALA A 250 -4.63 -14.30 6.52
N LYS A 251 -4.14 -14.06 7.75
CA LYS A 251 -4.94 -13.48 8.84
C LYS A 251 -5.33 -12.03 8.55
N ALA A 252 -4.44 -11.23 7.95
CA ALA A 252 -4.75 -9.86 7.54
C ALA A 252 -5.91 -9.83 6.53
N PHE A 253 -5.87 -10.67 5.50
CA PHE A 253 -6.99 -10.82 4.56
C PHE A 253 -8.27 -11.34 5.23
N ALA A 254 -8.16 -12.31 6.14
CA ALA A 254 -9.30 -12.82 6.88
C ALA A 254 -9.93 -11.78 7.82
N ALA A 255 -9.15 -10.79 8.24
CA ALA A 255 -9.60 -9.65 9.05
C ALA A 255 -10.29 -8.55 8.22
N GLY A 256 -10.29 -8.66 6.89
CA GLY A 256 -10.94 -7.70 6.00
C GLY A 256 -10.00 -6.80 5.21
N ALA A 257 -8.68 -6.98 5.30
CA ALA A 257 -7.75 -6.22 4.47
C ALA A 257 -7.99 -6.48 2.97
N ASP A 258 -8.02 -5.42 2.18
CA ASP A 258 -8.07 -5.50 0.72
C ASP A 258 -6.68 -5.75 0.16
N PHE A 259 -5.68 -5.12 0.76
CA PHE A 259 -4.27 -5.26 0.44
C PHE A 259 -3.44 -5.52 1.70
N VAL A 260 -2.29 -6.18 1.54
CA VAL A 260 -1.31 -6.36 2.62
C VAL A 260 0.03 -5.79 2.20
N MET A 261 0.56 -4.87 3.01
CA MET A 261 1.88 -4.27 2.77
C MET A 261 2.96 -4.99 3.57
N LEU A 262 4.02 -5.37 2.86
CA LEU A 262 5.15 -6.14 3.39
C LEU A 262 6.43 -5.31 3.36
N GLY A 263 7.08 -5.19 4.51
CA GLY A 263 8.42 -4.61 4.66
C GLY A 263 9.46 -5.68 4.94
N GLY A 264 9.53 -6.14 6.19
CA GLY A 264 10.54 -7.09 6.65
C GLY A 264 10.61 -8.42 5.89
N MET A 265 9.47 -8.90 5.35
CA MET A 265 9.45 -10.12 4.54
C MET A 265 10.08 -9.95 3.15
N LEU A 266 10.21 -8.72 2.65
CA LEU A 266 10.82 -8.39 1.36
C LEU A 266 12.20 -7.74 1.52
N ALA A 267 12.58 -7.36 2.75
CA ALA A 267 13.90 -6.78 3.02
C ALA A 267 15.01 -7.81 2.86
N GLY A 268 16.19 -7.37 2.38
CA GLY A 268 17.37 -8.19 2.24
C GLY A 268 17.41 -9.09 0.99
N HIS A 269 16.50 -8.89 0.03
CA HIS A 269 16.58 -9.45 -1.30
C HIS A 269 17.51 -8.60 -2.18
N ASP A 270 18.01 -9.17 -3.26
CA ASP A 270 18.95 -8.50 -4.18
C ASP A 270 18.36 -7.23 -4.81
N GLU A 271 17.05 -7.17 -4.98
CA GLU A 271 16.31 -6.02 -5.49
C GLU A 271 16.07 -4.94 -4.43
N GLY A 272 16.39 -5.22 -3.15
CA GLY A 272 16.28 -4.26 -2.06
C GLY A 272 17.37 -3.20 -2.09
N GLY A 273 17.15 -2.09 -1.35
CA GLY A 273 18.15 -1.06 -1.14
C GLY A 273 19.14 -1.43 -0.04
N GLY A 274 20.32 -0.78 -0.06
CA GLY A 274 21.38 -0.91 0.94
C GLY A 274 22.70 -1.43 0.36
N ASP A 275 23.76 -1.33 1.16
CA ASP A 275 25.10 -1.76 0.78
C ASP A 275 25.32 -3.22 1.13
N VAL A 276 25.92 -3.99 0.22
CA VAL A 276 26.37 -5.35 0.49
C VAL A 276 27.70 -5.31 1.24
N ILE A 277 27.68 -5.72 2.51
CA ILE A 277 28.89 -5.78 3.34
C ILE A 277 29.41 -7.22 3.39
N THR A 278 30.58 -7.47 2.82
CA THR A 278 31.27 -8.74 2.95
C THR A 278 32.08 -8.77 4.25
N LYS A 279 31.70 -9.62 5.19
CA LYS A 279 32.45 -9.89 6.40
C LYS A 279 33.17 -11.22 6.26
N ARG A 280 34.48 -11.27 6.53
CA ARG A 280 35.25 -12.50 6.58
C ARG A 280 35.41 -12.91 8.03
N TYR A 281 35.10 -14.16 8.32
CA TYR A 281 35.27 -14.76 9.63
C TYR A 281 36.27 -15.94 9.49
N TRP A 282 37.14 -16.11 10.47
CA TRP A 282 37.93 -17.32 10.59
C TRP A 282 37.04 -18.41 11.17
N SER A 283 37.00 -19.57 10.51
CA SER A 283 36.35 -20.78 11.03
C SER A 283 37.44 -21.79 11.37
N ASN A 284 37.26 -22.48 12.49
CA ASN A 284 38.12 -23.65 12.82
C ASN A 284 37.61 -24.94 12.15
N GLU A 285 36.51 -24.88 11.41
CA GLU A 285 35.96 -25.98 10.64
C GLU A 285 36.58 -25.95 9.23
N ILE A 286 37.23 -27.05 8.84
CA ILE A 286 37.67 -27.30 7.47
C ILE A 286 36.41 -27.80 6.74
N LEU A 287 35.88 -27.00 5.82
CA LEU A 287 34.84 -27.46 4.90
C LEU A 287 35.54 -28.28 3.82
N ASP A 288 35.31 -29.59 3.80
CA ASP A 288 35.71 -30.43 2.69
C ASP A 288 34.87 -30.03 1.45
N ASP A 289 35.54 -29.57 0.40
CA ASP A 289 34.94 -29.37 -0.92
C ASP A 289 34.52 -30.75 -1.46
N THR A 290 33.23 -31.05 -1.40
CA THR A 290 32.60 -32.17 -2.11
C THR A 290 31.63 -31.67 -3.16
#